data_e53123dbb86020829db2361d21066e98
#
_entry.id   e53123dbb86020829db2361d21066e98
#
_cell.length_a   1.000
_cell.length_b   1.000
_cell.length_c   1.000
_cell.angle_alpha   90.00
_cell.angle_beta   90.00
_cell.angle_gamma   90.00
#
_symmetry.space_group_name_H-M   'P 1'
#
loop_
_entity.id
_entity.type
_entity.pdbx_description
1 polymer ?
#
loop_
_entity_poly.entity_id
_entity_poly.type
_entity_poly.pdbx_seq_one_letter_code
_entity_poly.pdbx_strand_id
1 'polypeptide(L)'
;MAYATPSTTYWTPATSDVQPFNVWHIGVDNYFRLSRTQEELANGQFDSFPTDVGLTVGVLPFEKLQMEVGIDGLFPGTRISPVMRSIGNSLLFNAKIGTPEGAFGTWFPAINVGIFNVGTKSEVTNMDIIDIIVGKTLGSFGRIHGGGYYGNPDSVLMRQGGCKPNPRNPALACIAGASGELDNAGGMVGYDYGFWKIKDKEGNEYNKWVFAADYASGKNFIGGGGFGMYHYFTKDISLLTGPVWFNDHVINGQWKWTVQLDINY
;
A
#
# COMPACT_ATOMS: atom_id res chain seq x y z
N MET A 1 9.64 -10.01 -7.92
CA MET A 1 8.72 -8.89 -7.91
C MET A 1 7.80 -9.11 -6.73
N ALA A 2 7.62 -8.13 -5.88
CA ALA A 2 6.62 -8.19 -4.85
C ALA A 2 5.30 -7.71 -5.45
N TYR A 3 4.25 -8.47 -5.28
CA TYR A 3 2.92 -8.11 -5.74
C TYR A 3 2.02 -8.14 -4.51
N ALA A 4 1.46 -7.01 -4.16
CA ALA A 4 0.36 -6.88 -3.21
C ALA A 4 -0.86 -6.32 -3.95
N THR A 5 -1.94 -6.01 -3.30
CA THR A 5 -3.15 -5.50 -3.93
C THR A 5 -3.40 -4.03 -3.52
N PRO A 6 -3.32 -3.07 -4.45
CA PRO A 6 -2.73 -3.14 -5.80
C PRO A 6 -1.24 -3.47 -5.71
N SER A 7 -0.58 -3.78 -6.82
CA SER A 7 0.88 -4.03 -6.80
C SER A 7 1.61 -2.92 -6.04
N THR A 8 2.32 -3.27 -4.97
CA THR A 8 3.05 -2.35 -4.08
C THR A 8 4.54 -2.65 -4.08
N THR A 9 5.37 -1.71 -3.61
CA THR A 9 6.78 -1.99 -3.30
C THR A 9 6.90 -2.59 -1.91
N TYR A 10 6.30 -1.97 -0.93
CA TYR A 10 6.31 -2.40 0.47
C TYR A 10 4.99 -2.07 1.20
N TRP A 11 4.65 -0.80 1.38
CA TRP A 11 3.45 -0.28 2.03
C TRP A 11 2.52 0.43 1.05
N THR A 12 3.10 1.17 0.10
CA THR A 12 2.37 2.02 -0.84
C THR A 12 2.43 1.43 -2.25
N PRO A 13 1.49 1.76 -3.15
CA PRO A 13 1.56 1.38 -4.55
C PRO A 13 2.66 2.11 -5.34
N ALA A 14 3.73 2.54 -4.67
CA ALA A 14 4.90 3.19 -5.27
C ALA A 14 5.74 2.22 -6.09
N THR A 15 5.10 1.42 -6.95
CA THR A 15 5.78 0.51 -7.88
C THR A 15 5.26 0.70 -9.30
N SER A 16 6.17 0.59 -10.26
CA SER A 16 5.81 0.57 -11.68
C SER A 16 5.38 -0.82 -12.18
N ASP A 17 5.38 -1.83 -11.31
CA ASP A 17 4.94 -3.18 -11.66
C ASP A 17 3.43 -3.25 -11.85
N VAL A 18 3.02 -4.07 -12.81
CA VAL A 18 1.63 -4.44 -13.10
C VAL A 18 1.59 -5.95 -13.26
N GLN A 19 0.57 -6.61 -12.73
CA GLN A 19 0.42 -8.07 -12.83
C GLN A 19 0.43 -8.53 -14.27
N PRO A 20 1.20 -9.56 -14.62
CA PRO A 20 1.16 -10.18 -15.93
C PRO A 20 -0.23 -10.79 -16.23
N PHE A 21 -0.55 -10.89 -17.51
CA PHE A 21 -1.82 -11.50 -17.95
C PHE A 21 -2.05 -12.89 -17.34
N ASN A 22 -3.26 -13.08 -16.81
CA ASN A 22 -3.72 -14.34 -16.18
C ASN A 22 -2.90 -14.79 -14.96
N VAL A 23 -2.09 -13.92 -14.38
CA VAL A 23 -1.47 -14.16 -13.07
C VAL A 23 -2.37 -13.59 -12.00
N TRP A 24 -2.79 -14.46 -11.08
CA TRP A 24 -3.57 -14.10 -9.91
C TRP A 24 -2.64 -13.90 -8.72
N HIS A 25 -2.95 -12.92 -7.91
CA HIS A 25 -2.23 -12.63 -6.68
C HIS A 25 -3.21 -12.58 -5.51
N ILE A 26 -2.87 -13.27 -4.44
CA ILE A 26 -3.56 -13.19 -3.15
C ILE A 26 -2.55 -12.65 -2.12
N GLY A 27 -2.91 -11.54 -1.48
CA GLY A 27 -2.17 -10.95 -0.37
C GLY A 27 -2.92 -11.10 0.95
N VAL A 28 -2.19 -11.38 2.02
CA VAL A 28 -2.71 -11.32 3.40
C VAL A 28 -1.71 -10.53 4.23
N ASP A 29 -2.06 -9.30 4.54
CA ASP A 29 -1.20 -8.34 5.21
C ASP A 29 -1.68 -8.08 6.62
N ASN A 30 -0.80 -8.30 7.60
CA ASN A 30 -1.08 -8.00 8.99
C ASN A 30 -0.20 -6.84 9.48
N TYR A 31 -0.83 -5.92 10.21
CA TYR A 31 -0.18 -4.76 10.79
C TYR A 31 -0.40 -4.76 12.30
N PHE A 32 0.63 -5.05 13.09
CA PHE A 32 0.50 -5.11 14.53
C PHE A 32 1.44 -4.12 15.21
N ARG A 33 0.93 -3.58 16.29
CA ARG A 33 1.61 -2.60 17.10
C ARG A 33 2.54 -3.32 18.07
N LEU A 34 3.83 -2.99 18.04
CA LEU A 34 4.80 -3.54 19.00
C LEU A 34 4.83 -2.76 20.31
N SER A 35 4.56 -1.46 20.26
CA SER A 35 4.55 -0.60 21.44
C SER A 35 3.54 0.54 21.27
N ARG A 36 3.15 1.16 22.38
CA ARG A 36 2.35 2.39 22.42
C ARG A 36 3.09 3.43 23.21
N THR A 37 3.11 4.66 22.71
CA THR A 37 3.59 5.80 23.49
C THR A 37 2.54 6.19 24.54
N GLN A 38 2.96 6.92 25.58
CA GLN A 38 2.01 7.46 26.57
C GLN A 38 1.04 8.46 25.94
N GLU A 39 1.50 9.20 24.94
CA GLU A 39 0.66 10.13 24.18
C GLU A 39 -0.42 9.40 23.38
N GLU A 40 -0.09 8.33 22.70
CA GLU A 40 -1.06 7.48 21.99
C GLU A 40 -2.11 6.89 22.94
N LEU A 41 -1.70 6.47 24.14
CA LEU A 41 -2.62 5.97 25.16
C LEU A 41 -3.53 7.08 25.67
N ALA A 42 -2.98 8.26 25.96
CA ALA A 42 -3.73 9.41 26.47
C ALA A 42 -4.73 9.95 25.43
N ASN A 43 -4.36 9.96 24.17
CA ASN A 43 -5.20 10.46 23.07
C ASN A 43 -6.21 9.44 22.55
N GLY A 44 -6.25 8.24 23.13
CA GLY A 44 -7.17 7.19 22.70
C GLY A 44 -6.99 6.75 21.25
N GLN A 45 -5.76 6.75 20.75
CA GLN A 45 -5.46 6.35 19.37
C GLN A 45 -5.81 4.88 19.13
N PHE A 46 -6.40 4.64 18.00
CA PHE A 46 -6.96 3.36 17.60
C PHE A 46 -6.18 2.76 16.44
N ASP A 47 -6.16 1.45 16.35
CA ASP A 47 -5.64 0.77 15.18
C ASP A 47 -6.60 0.96 13.99
N SER A 48 -6.07 1.33 12.83
CA SER A 48 -6.88 1.53 11.63
C SER A 48 -7.37 0.18 11.08
N PHE A 49 -6.44 -0.68 10.71
CA PHE A 49 -6.72 -2.06 10.30
C PHE A 49 -5.51 -2.94 10.61
N PRO A 50 -5.69 -4.09 11.30
CA PRO A 50 -4.61 -5.02 11.52
C PRO A 50 -4.44 -6.02 10.38
N THR A 51 -5.45 -6.20 9.53
CA THR A 51 -5.41 -7.18 8.44
C THR A 51 -6.03 -6.60 7.18
N ASP A 52 -5.32 -6.76 6.08
CA ASP A 52 -5.78 -6.53 4.73
C ASP A 52 -5.73 -7.85 3.96
N VAL A 53 -6.77 -8.18 3.23
CA VAL A 53 -6.82 -9.36 2.37
C VAL A 53 -7.19 -8.91 0.97
N GLY A 54 -6.28 -9.11 0.04
CA GLY A 54 -6.41 -8.63 -1.32
C GLY A 54 -6.34 -9.73 -2.38
N LEU A 55 -7.00 -9.48 -3.48
CA LEU A 55 -6.97 -10.30 -4.69
C LEU A 55 -6.75 -9.40 -5.90
N THR A 56 -5.72 -9.68 -6.70
CA THR A 56 -5.42 -8.96 -7.95
C THR A 56 -5.24 -9.94 -9.10
N VAL A 57 -5.59 -9.54 -10.30
CA VAL A 57 -5.37 -10.34 -11.52
C VAL A 57 -4.95 -9.46 -12.68
N GLY A 58 -3.98 -9.93 -13.45
CA GLY A 58 -3.61 -9.33 -14.74
C GLY A 58 -4.63 -9.69 -15.83
N VAL A 59 -5.18 -8.68 -16.51
CA VAL A 59 -6.32 -8.87 -17.43
C VAL A 59 -6.01 -8.60 -18.91
N LEU A 60 -4.89 -7.94 -19.25
CA LEU A 60 -4.54 -7.68 -20.65
C LEU A 60 -3.45 -8.63 -21.16
N PRO A 61 -3.69 -9.30 -22.31
CA PRO A 61 -2.75 -10.28 -22.87
C PRO A 61 -1.65 -9.64 -23.75
N PHE A 62 -1.23 -8.42 -23.44
CA PHE A 62 -0.26 -7.70 -24.25
C PHE A 62 1.07 -7.56 -23.52
N GLU A 63 2.18 -7.94 -24.14
CA GLU A 63 3.52 -7.85 -23.55
C GLU A 63 3.94 -6.41 -23.22
N LYS A 64 3.51 -5.43 -24.04
CA LYS A 64 3.91 -4.02 -23.92
C LYS A 64 2.90 -3.14 -23.19
N LEU A 65 1.72 -3.66 -22.91
CA LEU A 65 0.67 -2.97 -22.19
C LEU A 65 -0.03 -3.97 -21.26
N GLN A 66 0.18 -3.80 -20.00
CA GLN A 66 -0.36 -4.65 -18.95
C GLN A 66 -1.44 -3.90 -18.16
N MET A 67 -2.40 -4.62 -17.66
CA MET A 67 -3.42 -4.07 -16.76
C MET A 67 -3.74 -5.07 -15.69
N GLU A 68 -3.85 -4.61 -14.46
CA GLU A 68 -4.35 -5.37 -13.34
C GLU A 68 -5.64 -4.76 -12.79
N VAL A 69 -6.48 -5.60 -12.22
CA VAL A 69 -7.64 -5.21 -11.44
C VAL A 69 -7.64 -6.00 -10.13
N GLY A 70 -8.07 -5.38 -9.06
CA GLY A 70 -8.03 -6.00 -7.74
C GLY A 70 -9.12 -5.50 -6.81
N ILE A 71 -9.24 -6.22 -5.69
CA ILE A 71 -10.17 -5.93 -4.61
C ILE A 71 -9.50 -6.23 -3.28
N ASP A 72 -9.67 -5.33 -2.31
CA ASP A 72 -9.17 -5.47 -0.95
C ASP A 72 -10.29 -5.47 0.07
N GLY A 73 -10.13 -6.27 1.10
CA GLY A 73 -10.96 -6.26 2.30
C GLY A 73 -10.14 -5.80 3.52
N LEU A 74 -10.52 -4.68 4.10
CA LEU A 74 -9.88 -4.15 5.31
C LEU A 74 -10.61 -4.66 6.57
N PHE A 75 -9.90 -5.38 7.42
CA PHE A 75 -10.41 -5.91 8.69
C PHE A 75 -9.80 -5.13 9.85
N PRO A 76 -10.59 -4.27 10.51
CA PRO A 76 -10.10 -3.40 11.57
C PRO A 76 -9.73 -4.18 12.82
N GLY A 77 -8.85 -3.58 13.63
CA GLY A 77 -8.46 -4.11 14.93
C GLY A 77 -9.54 -4.03 16.00
N THR A 78 -9.21 -4.54 17.18
CA THR A 78 -10.13 -4.62 18.31
C THR A 78 -10.44 -3.28 18.97
N ARG A 79 -9.60 -2.26 18.76
CA ARG A 79 -9.79 -0.89 19.27
C ARG A 79 -9.91 0.07 18.08
N ILE A 80 -11.13 0.32 17.67
CA ILE A 80 -11.44 1.17 16.54
C ILE A 80 -12.26 2.37 16.97
N SER A 81 -11.93 3.54 16.43
CA SER A 81 -12.77 4.73 16.58
C SER A 81 -14.12 4.52 15.90
N PRO A 82 -15.15 5.30 16.24
CA PRO A 82 -16.43 5.25 15.52
C PRO A 82 -16.29 5.48 14.01
N VAL A 83 -15.35 6.33 13.58
CA VAL A 83 -15.04 6.55 12.16
C VAL A 83 -14.42 5.30 11.55
N MET A 84 -13.45 4.68 12.23
CA MET A 84 -12.83 3.44 11.77
C MET A 84 -13.78 2.26 11.73
N ARG A 85 -14.83 2.23 12.58
CA ARG A 85 -15.93 1.27 12.46
C ARG A 85 -16.67 1.39 11.13
N SER A 86 -16.80 2.60 10.60
CA SER A 86 -17.41 2.81 9.29
C SER A 86 -16.51 2.33 8.13
N ILE A 87 -15.20 2.29 8.33
CA ILE A 87 -14.24 1.73 7.37
C ILE A 87 -14.27 0.19 7.39
N GLY A 88 -14.49 -0.40 8.55
CA GLY A 88 -14.46 -1.85 8.75
C GLY A 88 -15.40 -2.61 7.82
N ASN A 89 -14.91 -3.73 7.30
CA ASN A 89 -15.59 -4.57 6.31
C ASN A 89 -15.90 -3.83 4.99
N SER A 90 -15.09 -2.83 4.65
CA SER A 90 -15.20 -2.15 3.36
C SER A 90 -14.43 -2.92 2.32
N LEU A 91 -15.02 -3.00 1.14
CA LEU A 91 -14.33 -3.43 -0.06
C LEU A 91 -13.76 -2.19 -0.76
N LEU A 92 -12.51 -2.30 -1.17
CA LEU A 92 -11.78 -1.31 -1.93
C LEU A 92 -11.40 -1.93 -3.27
N PHE A 93 -11.70 -1.23 -4.36
CA PHE A 93 -11.35 -1.68 -5.69
C PHE A 93 -10.11 -0.97 -6.18
N ASN A 94 -9.33 -1.65 -7.01
CA ASN A 94 -8.08 -1.16 -7.57
C ASN A 94 -7.98 -1.54 -9.04
N ALA A 95 -7.35 -0.67 -9.82
CA ALA A 95 -6.96 -0.96 -11.20
C ALA A 95 -5.68 -0.20 -11.53
N LYS A 96 -4.80 -0.82 -12.29
CA LYS A 96 -3.55 -0.22 -12.76
C LYS A 96 -3.28 -0.67 -14.19
N ILE A 97 -2.87 0.27 -15.05
CA ILE A 97 -2.49 0.02 -16.43
C ILE A 97 -1.13 0.63 -16.69
N GLY A 98 -0.27 -0.07 -17.40
CA GLY A 98 1.08 0.45 -17.68
C GLY A 98 1.87 -0.35 -18.67
N THR A 99 3.06 0.15 -18.94
CA THR A 99 4.05 -0.46 -19.82
C THR A 99 5.23 -0.95 -18.98
N PRO A 100 5.71 -2.19 -19.18
CA PRO A 100 6.88 -2.68 -18.47
C PRO A 100 8.16 -1.98 -18.92
N GLU A 101 9.19 -2.03 -18.08
CA GLU A 101 10.52 -1.53 -18.43
C GLU A 101 11.05 -2.23 -19.70
N GLY A 102 11.61 -1.45 -20.61
CA GLY A 102 12.16 -1.96 -21.84
C GLY A 102 11.14 -2.22 -22.98
N ALA A 103 9.85 -1.96 -22.76
CA ALA A 103 8.80 -2.20 -23.76
C ALA A 103 9.05 -1.56 -25.13
N PHE A 104 9.71 -0.40 -25.15
CA PHE A 104 10.04 0.36 -26.36
C PHE A 104 11.55 0.58 -26.55
N GLY A 105 12.36 -0.26 -25.92
CA GLY A 105 13.83 -0.20 -25.98
C GLY A 105 14.44 -0.18 -24.56
N THR A 106 15.71 -0.57 -24.44
CA THR A 106 16.40 -0.75 -23.16
C THR A 106 16.45 0.51 -22.28
N TRP A 107 16.36 1.68 -22.89
CA TRP A 107 16.33 2.96 -22.18
C TRP A 107 14.96 3.31 -21.61
N PHE A 108 13.87 2.70 -22.11
CA PHE A 108 12.51 3.05 -21.76
C PHE A 108 12.19 2.59 -20.33
N PRO A 109 11.73 3.48 -19.43
CA PRO A 109 11.33 3.09 -18.08
C PRO A 109 9.99 2.35 -18.10
N ALA A 110 9.67 1.65 -17.02
CA ALA A 110 8.31 1.23 -16.78
C ALA A 110 7.48 2.46 -16.38
N ILE A 111 6.23 2.54 -16.84
CA ILE A 111 5.30 3.63 -16.52
C ILE A 111 3.93 3.01 -16.31
N ASN A 112 3.26 3.38 -15.21
CA ASN A 112 1.87 3.03 -15.01
C ASN A 112 1.02 4.22 -14.54
N VAL A 113 -0.27 4.09 -14.73
CA VAL A 113 -1.31 4.92 -14.13
C VAL A 113 -2.28 3.99 -13.41
N GLY A 114 -2.61 4.31 -12.18
CA GLY A 114 -3.50 3.52 -11.35
C GLY A 114 -4.63 4.32 -10.75
N ILE A 115 -5.63 3.59 -10.28
CA ILE A 115 -6.63 4.05 -9.33
C ILE A 115 -6.73 2.99 -8.25
N PHE A 116 -6.68 3.41 -6.99
CA PHE A 116 -6.74 2.49 -5.86
C PHE A 116 -7.55 3.05 -4.71
N ASN A 117 -7.93 2.18 -3.77
CA ASN A 117 -8.81 2.50 -2.66
C ASN A 117 -10.14 3.13 -3.10
N VAL A 118 -10.71 2.61 -4.20
CA VAL A 118 -12.05 2.97 -4.66
C VAL A 118 -13.07 2.31 -3.76
N GLY A 119 -13.46 3.02 -2.72
CA GLY A 119 -14.30 2.49 -1.65
C GLY A 119 -15.79 2.65 -1.90
N THR A 120 -16.57 1.77 -1.30
CA THR A 120 -18.03 1.71 -1.49
C THR A 120 -18.82 2.65 -0.57
N LYS A 121 -18.15 3.32 0.38
CA LYS A 121 -18.81 4.24 1.32
C LYS A 121 -18.44 5.68 1.00
N SER A 122 -19.44 6.43 0.50
CA SER A 122 -19.29 7.86 0.19
C SER A 122 -18.78 8.65 1.41
N GLU A 123 -17.94 9.63 1.17
CA GLU A 123 -17.31 10.52 2.14
C GLU A 123 -16.37 9.83 3.15
N VAL A 124 -16.27 8.51 3.14
CA VAL A 124 -15.46 7.73 4.08
C VAL A 124 -14.37 6.96 3.35
N THR A 125 -14.73 5.86 2.67
CA THR A 125 -13.75 4.95 2.08
C THR A 125 -13.50 5.20 0.60
N ASN A 126 -14.27 6.06 -0.04
CA ASN A 126 -14.09 6.47 -1.43
C ASN A 126 -12.90 7.42 -1.56
N MET A 127 -11.71 6.93 -1.23
CA MET A 127 -10.48 7.69 -1.40
C MET A 127 -10.16 7.93 -2.87
N ASP A 128 -10.54 7.00 -3.76
CA ASP A 128 -10.49 7.09 -5.23
C ASP A 128 -9.17 7.69 -5.72
N ILE A 129 -8.05 7.14 -5.22
CA ILE A 129 -6.72 7.72 -5.42
C ILE A 129 -6.23 7.36 -6.81
N ILE A 130 -5.96 8.35 -7.62
CA ILE A 130 -5.30 8.21 -8.92
C ILE A 130 -3.81 8.45 -8.73
N ASP A 131 -2.99 7.62 -9.35
CA ASP A 131 -1.53 7.74 -9.33
C ASP A 131 -0.91 7.65 -10.72
N ILE A 132 0.34 8.10 -10.80
CA ILE A 132 1.25 7.85 -11.92
C ILE A 132 2.63 7.52 -11.35
N ILE A 133 3.18 6.36 -11.73
CA ILE A 133 4.48 5.89 -11.27
C ILE A 133 5.38 5.55 -12.46
N VAL A 134 6.63 6.00 -12.36
CA VAL A 134 7.70 5.68 -13.28
C VAL A 134 8.76 4.87 -12.51
N GLY A 135 9.25 3.78 -13.09
CA GLY A 135 10.27 2.95 -12.47
C GLY A 135 11.39 2.58 -13.43
N LYS A 136 12.60 2.46 -12.89
CA LYS A 136 13.79 2.10 -13.66
C LYS A 136 14.76 1.25 -12.85
N THR A 137 15.28 0.22 -13.51
CA THR A 137 16.38 -0.59 -13.00
C THR A 137 17.71 0.15 -13.18
N LEU A 138 18.44 0.29 -12.09
CA LEU A 138 19.74 0.96 -12.03
C LEU A 138 20.90 -0.06 -12.06
N GLY A 139 20.90 -0.93 -13.06
CA GLY A 139 21.90 -1.99 -13.19
C GLY A 139 21.93 -2.92 -11.97
N SER A 140 23.07 -3.00 -11.28
CA SER A 140 23.25 -3.81 -10.08
C SER A 140 22.77 -3.15 -8.79
N PHE A 141 22.28 -1.92 -8.86
CA PHE A 141 21.85 -1.16 -7.67
C PHE A 141 20.36 -1.28 -7.35
N GLY A 142 19.64 -2.22 -7.98
CA GLY A 142 18.21 -2.41 -7.76
C GLY A 142 17.35 -1.53 -8.65
N ARG A 143 16.07 -1.38 -8.27
CA ARG A 143 15.09 -0.57 -9.00
C ARG A 143 14.63 0.59 -8.13
N ILE A 144 14.41 1.72 -8.77
CA ILE A 144 13.80 2.90 -8.16
C ILE A 144 12.47 3.19 -8.85
N HIS A 145 11.50 3.58 -8.07
CA HIS A 145 10.18 4.00 -8.52
C HIS A 145 9.88 5.38 -7.95
N GLY A 146 9.16 6.18 -8.70
CA GLY A 146 8.73 7.51 -8.23
C GLY A 146 7.57 8.04 -9.02
N GLY A 147 6.74 8.82 -8.36
CA GLY A 147 5.56 9.42 -8.95
C GLY A 147 4.74 10.25 -8.00
N GLY A 148 3.49 10.42 -8.32
CA GLY A 148 2.58 11.21 -7.51
C GLY A 148 1.17 10.65 -7.50
N TYR A 149 0.38 11.12 -6.55
CA TYR A 149 -1.00 10.72 -6.39
C TYR A 149 -1.92 11.91 -6.11
N TYR A 150 -3.19 11.71 -6.41
CA TYR A 150 -4.28 12.62 -6.08
C TYR A 150 -5.52 11.82 -5.69
N GLY A 151 -6.07 12.06 -4.50
CA GLY A 151 -7.25 11.38 -3.98
C GLY A 151 -8.47 12.27 -3.91
N ASN A 152 -9.63 11.66 -3.69
CA ASN A 152 -10.91 12.33 -3.61
C ASN A 152 -10.97 13.31 -2.41
N PRO A 153 -11.18 14.61 -2.63
CA PRO A 153 -11.22 15.61 -1.56
C PRO A 153 -12.42 15.45 -0.60
N ASP A 154 -13.44 14.71 -0.99
CA ASP A 154 -14.63 14.49 -0.16
C ASP A 154 -14.41 13.36 0.86
N SER A 155 -13.43 12.48 0.64
CA SER A 155 -13.11 11.43 1.60
C SER A 155 -12.45 11.97 2.85
N VAL A 156 -12.99 11.65 4.02
CA VAL A 156 -12.39 12.02 5.32
C VAL A 156 -11.01 11.40 5.54
N LEU A 157 -10.68 10.30 4.86
CA LEU A 157 -9.39 9.63 4.92
C LEU A 157 -8.30 10.34 4.12
N MET A 158 -8.67 11.26 3.23
CA MET A 158 -7.76 12.12 2.47
C MET A 158 -7.53 13.48 3.15
N ARG A 159 -7.80 13.55 4.45
CA ARG A 159 -7.58 14.74 5.29
C ARG A 159 -6.64 14.39 6.44
N GLN A 160 -5.98 15.42 6.97
CA GLN A 160 -5.17 15.29 8.19
C GLN A 160 -6.06 14.86 9.35
N GLY A 161 -5.56 13.97 10.19
CA GLY A 161 -6.20 13.65 11.45
C GLY A 161 -6.20 14.85 12.38
N GLY A 162 -7.27 15.05 13.11
CA GLY A 162 -7.40 16.16 14.05
C GLY A 162 -7.96 15.71 15.39
N CYS A 163 -7.34 16.19 16.49
CA CYS A 163 -7.88 16.07 17.82
C CYS A 163 -8.44 17.45 18.22
N LYS A 164 -9.74 17.68 17.98
CA LYS A 164 -10.40 18.85 18.54
C LYS A 164 -11.15 18.44 19.83
N PRO A 165 -10.98 19.20 20.92
CA PRO A 165 -11.75 18.95 22.12
C PRO A 165 -13.25 18.94 21.80
N ASN A 166 -13.90 17.81 22.03
CA ASN A 166 -15.35 17.76 21.95
C ASN A 166 -15.90 18.05 23.36
N PRO A 167 -16.51 19.23 23.59
CA PRO A 167 -16.97 19.59 24.94
C PRO A 167 -18.08 18.67 25.48
N ARG A 168 -18.78 17.93 24.61
CA ARG A 168 -19.85 17.02 25.00
C ARG A 168 -19.38 15.58 25.21
N ASN A 169 -18.26 15.18 24.61
CA ASN A 169 -17.69 13.86 24.77
C ASN A 169 -16.18 13.88 24.52
N PRO A 170 -15.38 14.03 25.60
CA PRO A 170 -13.91 14.05 25.48
C PRO A 170 -13.31 12.78 24.86
N ALA A 171 -14.00 11.63 24.96
CA ALA A 171 -13.56 10.37 24.36
C ALA A 171 -13.66 10.37 22.82
N LEU A 172 -14.38 11.32 22.23
CA LEU A 172 -14.50 11.54 20.79
C LEU A 172 -13.62 12.70 20.31
N ALA A 173 -12.67 13.13 21.12
CA ALA A 173 -11.83 14.29 20.80
C ALA A 173 -10.94 14.11 19.58
N CYS A 174 -10.60 12.85 19.25
CA CYS A 174 -9.77 12.53 18.09
C CYS A 174 -10.55 11.70 17.09
N ILE A 175 -11.07 12.36 16.07
CA ILE A 175 -11.72 11.68 14.94
C ILE A 175 -10.81 11.81 13.71
N ALA A 176 -10.39 10.70 13.15
CA ALA A 176 -9.65 10.70 11.90
C ALA A 176 -10.43 11.48 10.83
N GLY A 177 -9.78 12.43 10.20
CA GLY A 177 -10.28 13.16 9.05
C GLY A 177 -11.43 14.18 9.25
N ALA A 178 -12.23 14.09 10.30
CA ALA A 178 -13.47 14.87 10.41
C ALA A 178 -13.26 16.38 10.66
N SER A 179 -12.05 16.83 10.94
CA SER A 179 -11.75 18.25 11.19
C SER A 179 -10.38 18.71 10.70
N GLY A 180 -9.67 17.84 9.99
CA GLY A 180 -8.34 18.14 9.46
C GLY A 180 -8.38 18.90 8.15
N GLU A 181 -7.28 19.56 7.85
CA GLU A 181 -7.06 20.18 6.54
C GLU A 181 -7.01 19.11 5.45
N LEU A 182 -7.43 19.46 4.25
CA LEU A 182 -7.34 18.61 3.08
C LEU A 182 -5.85 18.37 2.75
N ASP A 183 -5.49 17.11 2.58
CA ASP A 183 -4.13 16.67 2.22
C ASP A 183 -4.21 15.43 1.31
N ASN A 184 -4.82 15.63 0.15
CA ASN A 184 -5.22 14.57 -0.78
C ASN A 184 -4.29 14.39 -1.98
N ALA A 185 -3.15 15.07 -1.98
CA ALA A 185 -2.16 14.94 -3.05
C ALA A 185 -0.76 14.79 -2.47
N GLY A 186 0.10 14.05 -3.17
CA GLY A 186 1.47 13.87 -2.71
C GLY A 186 2.35 13.12 -3.70
N GLY A 187 3.60 12.93 -3.30
CA GLY A 187 4.57 12.12 -4.01
C GLY A 187 4.71 10.72 -3.39
N MET A 188 5.06 9.76 -4.23
CA MET A 188 5.43 8.41 -3.82
C MET A 188 6.80 8.05 -4.37
N VAL A 189 7.58 7.33 -3.58
CA VAL A 189 8.85 6.75 -3.99
C VAL A 189 8.95 5.31 -3.49
N GLY A 190 9.57 4.45 -4.28
CA GLY A 190 9.81 3.07 -3.94
C GLY A 190 11.21 2.62 -4.39
N TYR A 191 11.74 1.63 -3.71
CA TYR A 191 13.01 1.00 -4.04
C TYR A 191 12.94 -0.48 -3.72
N ASP A 192 13.47 -1.31 -4.61
CA ASP A 192 13.65 -2.73 -4.36
C ASP A 192 15.00 -3.25 -4.89
N TYR A 193 15.54 -4.22 -4.16
CA TYR A 193 16.81 -4.86 -4.50
C TYR A 193 16.77 -6.35 -4.18
N GLY A 194 16.81 -7.16 -5.25
CA GLY A 194 16.86 -8.62 -5.15
C GLY A 194 18.29 -9.16 -5.09
N PHE A 195 18.50 -10.13 -4.21
CA PHE A 195 19.79 -10.80 -4.08
C PHE A 195 19.64 -12.29 -3.75
N TRP A 196 20.75 -13.02 -3.85
CA TRP A 196 20.78 -14.46 -3.68
C TRP A 196 19.88 -15.19 -4.70
N LYS A 197 20.29 -15.13 -5.97
CA LYS A 197 19.60 -15.81 -7.05
C LYS A 197 19.65 -17.32 -6.89
N ILE A 198 18.50 -17.96 -7.01
CA ILE A 198 18.31 -19.41 -7.00
C ILE A 198 17.45 -19.83 -8.18
N LYS A 199 17.46 -21.12 -8.49
CA LYS A 199 16.61 -21.71 -9.54
C LYS A 199 15.57 -22.63 -8.91
N ASP A 200 14.36 -22.59 -9.44
CA ASP A 200 13.35 -23.60 -9.12
C ASP A 200 13.63 -24.94 -9.84
N LYS A 201 12.75 -25.92 -9.64
CA LYS A 201 12.88 -27.24 -10.27
C LYS A 201 12.73 -27.21 -11.80
N GLU A 202 12.12 -26.17 -12.33
CA GLU A 202 11.88 -25.92 -13.75
C GLU A 202 13.01 -25.12 -14.40
N GLY A 203 13.97 -24.64 -13.58
CA GLY A 203 15.12 -23.85 -14.03
C GLY A 203 14.89 -22.35 -14.08
N ASN A 204 13.73 -21.85 -13.61
CA ASN A 204 13.45 -20.41 -13.55
C ASN A 204 14.26 -19.77 -12.43
N GLU A 205 14.93 -18.67 -12.76
CA GLU A 205 15.72 -17.91 -11.77
C GLU A 205 14.82 -16.92 -11.01
N TYR A 206 15.00 -16.84 -9.69
CA TYR A 206 14.39 -15.84 -8.83
C TYR A 206 15.31 -15.45 -7.67
N ASN A 207 15.09 -14.27 -7.09
CA ASN A 207 15.83 -13.84 -5.92
C ASN A 207 15.22 -14.48 -4.67
N LYS A 208 16.06 -15.11 -3.85
CA LYS A 208 15.63 -15.70 -2.57
C LYS A 208 15.21 -14.64 -1.56
N TRP A 209 15.86 -13.48 -1.64
CA TRP A 209 15.59 -12.32 -0.81
C TRP A 209 15.43 -11.07 -1.66
N VAL A 210 14.51 -10.21 -1.27
CA VAL A 210 14.35 -8.88 -1.85
C VAL A 210 14.21 -7.89 -0.70
N PHE A 211 15.11 -6.92 -0.63
CA PHE A 211 14.92 -5.73 0.18
C PHE A 211 13.94 -4.80 -0.53
N ALA A 212 12.98 -4.26 0.21
CA ALA A 212 12.03 -3.29 -0.31
C ALA A 212 11.83 -2.15 0.68
N ALA A 213 11.63 -0.95 0.15
CA ALA A 213 11.32 0.24 0.92
C ALA A 213 10.45 1.16 0.07
N ASP A 214 9.51 1.84 0.69
CA ASP A 214 8.73 2.88 0.03
C ASP A 214 8.27 3.97 0.99
N TYR A 215 7.77 5.05 0.40
CA TYR A 215 7.22 6.18 1.12
C TYR A 215 6.20 6.94 0.28
N ALA A 216 5.08 7.31 0.90
CA ALA A 216 4.12 8.27 0.38
C ALA A 216 4.10 9.51 1.26
N SER A 217 4.20 10.70 0.67
CA SER A 217 4.04 11.95 1.37
C SER A 217 2.57 12.20 1.75
N GLY A 218 2.32 13.26 2.50
CA GLY A 218 0.97 13.62 2.96
C GLY A 218 0.66 13.14 4.36
N LYS A 219 -0.24 13.86 5.04
CA LYS A 219 -0.78 13.52 6.35
C LYS A 219 -2.21 13.02 6.21
N ASN A 220 -2.37 11.93 5.49
CA ASN A 220 -3.65 11.27 5.19
C ASN A 220 -3.53 9.75 5.46
N PHE A 221 -4.55 8.98 5.09
CA PHE A 221 -4.59 7.53 5.36
C PHE A 221 -3.43 6.74 4.74
N ILE A 222 -2.96 7.12 3.54
CA ILE A 222 -1.87 6.42 2.85
C ILE A 222 -0.49 7.02 3.14
N GLY A 223 -0.43 8.17 3.80
CA GLY A 223 0.83 8.86 4.10
C GLY A 223 1.66 8.08 5.11
N GLY A 224 2.84 7.67 4.69
CA GLY A 224 3.74 6.87 5.49
C GLY A 224 4.71 6.09 4.63
N GLY A 225 5.42 5.16 5.23
CA GLY A 225 6.35 4.32 4.52
C GLY A 225 6.91 3.22 5.39
N GLY A 226 7.81 2.46 4.82
CA GLY A 226 8.45 1.38 5.53
C GLY A 226 9.61 0.79 4.75
N PHE A 227 10.24 -0.18 5.36
CA PHE A 227 11.25 -1.01 4.71
C PHE A 227 11.24 -2.41 5.30
N GLY A 228 11.63 -3.40 4.51
CA GLY A 228 11.66 -4.77 4.97
C GLY A 228 12.28 -5.74 3.99
N MET A 229 12.08 -7.00 4.29
CA MET A 229 12.65 -8.10 3.54
C MET A 229 11.57 -9.07 3.09
N TYR A 230 11.48 -9.29 1.80
CA TYR A 230 10.79 -10.44 1.25
C TYR A 230 11.68 -11.68 1.34
N HIS A 231 11.15 -12.75 1.84
CA HIS A 231 11.70 -14.09 1.74
C HIS A 231 10.84 -14.92 0.79
N TYR A 232 11.42 -15.36 -0.31
CA TYR A 232 10.72 -16.19 -1.28
C TYR A 232 10.90 -17.66 -0.92
N PHE A 233 9.82 -18.33 -0.54
CA PHE A 233 9.79 -19.79 -0.34
C PHE A 233 9.88 -20.52 -1.68
N THR A 234 9.13 -20.01 -2.66
CA THR A 234 9.16 -20.37 -4.08
C THR A 234 9.20 -19.10 -4.91
N LYS A 235 9.25 -19.19 -6.23
CA LYS A 235 9.11 -18.00 -7.10
C LYS A 235 7.74 -17.31 -6.95
N ASP A 236 6.73 -18.05 -6.49
CA ASP A 236 5.32 -17.63 -6.44
C ASP A 236 4.80 -17.38 -5.01
N ILE A 237 5.57 -17.75 -3.97
CA ILE A 237 5.17 -17.58 -2.57
C ILE A 237 6.26 -16.82 -1.82
N SER A 238 5.91 -15.69 -1.25
CA SER A 238 6.82 -14.87 -0.44
C SER A 238 6.20 -14.41 0.88
N LEU A 239 7.06 -14.08 1.82
CA LEU A 239 6.72 -13.44 3.08
C LEU A 239 7.53 -12.17 3.22
N LEU A 240 6.86 -11.04 3.34
CA LEU A 240 7.45 -9.75 3.67
C LEU A 240 7.33 -9.47 5.17
N THR A 241 8.35 -8.89 5.76
CA THR A 241 8.29 -8.41 7.15
C THR A 241 9.19 -7.20 7.37
N GLY A 242 8.74 -6.29 8.23
CA GLY A 242 9.50 -5.10 8.63
C GLY A 242 8.63 -4.00 9.24
N PRO A 243 9.22 -2.86 9.63
CA PRO A 243 8.50 -1.73 10.19
C PRO A 243 7.78 -0.89 9.13
N VAL A 244 6.62 -0.34 9.52
CA VAL A 244 5.85 0.66 8.78
C VAL A 244 5.62 1.85 9.71
N TRP A 245 5.85 3.07 9.25
CA TRP A 245 5.54 4.30 9.99
C TRP A 245 4.53 5.15 9.22
N PHE A 246 3.83 6.01 9.92
CA PHE A 246 2.78 6.85 9.37
C PHE A 246 3.05 8.32 9.62
N ASN A 247 2.74 9.16 8.64
CA ASN A 247 2.93 10.61 8.74
C ASN A 247 1.87 11.26 9.63
N ASP A 248 0.67 10.67 9.68
CA ASP A 248 -0.41 11.10 10.56
C ASP A 248 -0.68 10.05 11.65
N HIS A 249 -0.22 10.35 12.84
CA HIS A 249 -0.34 9.44 13.98
C HIS A 249 -1.78 9.30 14.51
N VAL A 250 -2.65 10.24 14.19
CA VAL A 250 -4.06 10.20 14.60
C VAL A 250 -4.82 9.15 13.82
N ILE A 251 -4.47 8.97 12.53
CA ILE A 251 -5.17 8.03 11.65
C ILE A 251 -4.69 6.60 11.91
N ASN A 252 -3.39 6.37 11.80
CA ASN A 252 -2.81 5.03 11.74
C ASN A 252 -1.92 4.66 12.95
N GLY A 253 -1.72 5.58 13.89
CA GLY A 253 -0.72 5.47 14.94
C GLY A 253 0.67 5.86 14.44
N GLN A 254 1.70 5.71 15.27
CA GLN A 254 3.03 6.18 14.94
C GLN A 254 3.77 5.20 14.02
N TRP A 255 3.85 3.93 14.42
CA TRP A 255 4.43 2.87 13.63
C TRP A 255 3.91 1.49 14.02
N LYS A 256 4.02 0.56 13.09
CA LYS A 256 3.60 -0.83 13.25
C LYS A 256 4.69 -1.74 12.68
N TRP A 257 4.59 -3.01 12.99
CA TRP A 257 5.31 -4.06 12.30
C TRP A 257 4.35 -4.76 11.34
N THR A 258 4.79 -5.04 10.13
CA THR A 258 3.99 -5.80 9.17
C THR A 258 4.55 -7.18 8.91
N VAL A 259 3.66 -8.11 8.66
CA VAL A 259 3.92 -9.41 8.05
C VAL A 259 2.91 -9.60 6.94
N GLN A 260 3.40 -9.78 5.72
CA GLN A 260 2.59 -9.90 4.52
C GLN A 260 2.92 -11.22 3.83
N LEU A 261 1.90 -12.02 3.55
CA LEU A 261 2.00 -13.26 2.79
C LEU A 261 1.47 -13.02 1.38
N ASP A 262 2.33 -13.24 0.38
CA ASP A 262 2.01 -13.08 -1.03
C ASP A 262 2.03 -14.42 -1.73
N ILE A 263 0.99 -14.72 -2.48
CA ILE A 263 0.85 -15.93 -3.27
C ILE A 263 0.45 -15.54 -4.70
N ASN A 264 1.30 -15.88 -5.66
CA ASN A 264 0.99 -15.77 -7.09
C ASN A 264 0.58 -17.13 -7.65
N TYR A 265 -0.39 -17.12 -8.53
CA TYR A 265 -0.97 -18.33 -9.09
C TYR A 265 -1.25 -18.20 -10.59
#